data_985c7144a34be6288842fe8a2971ba10
#
_entry.id   985c7144a34be6288842fe8a2971ba10
#
_cell.length_a   1.000
_cell.length_b   1.000
_cell.length_c   1.000
_cell.angle_alpha   90.00
_cell.angle_beta   90.00
_cell.angle_gamma   90.00
#
_symmetry.space_group_name_H-M   'P 1'
#
loop_
_entity.id
_entity.type
_entity.pdbx_description
1 polymer ?
#
loop_
_entity_poly.entity_id
_entity_poly.type
_entity_poly.pdbx_seq_one_letter_code
_entity_poly.pdbx_strand_id
1 'polypeptide(L)'
;DINADRIKIFLPQAWTLEYEIAGSGLYRLLATAIKAAQKEVTDPEQEMTDEVLKDLWSEVKTDYPDGHTPTREEAYRIFEPLNEGTVSKAITAQYLAGMLTGDLPPVSDGTIDKNDVRHIVETDEKLKYLVEAIKHVTE
;
A
#
# COMPACT_ATOMS: atom_id res chain seq x y z
N ASP A 1 -6.17 -20.70 2.48
CA ASP A 1 -5.19 -20.17 3.44
C ASP A 1 -5.85 -19.20 4.42
N ILE A 2 -5.70 -19.47 5.71
CA ILE A 2 -6.29 -18.66 6.80
C ILE A 2 -5.83 -17.20 6.72
N ASN A 3 -4.57 -16.97 6.38
CA ASN A 3 -4.04 -15.62 6.27
C ASN A 3 -4.66 -14.84 5.12
N ALA A 4 -4.86 -15.48 3.98
CA ALA A 4 -5.51 -14.86 2.82
C ALA A 4 -6.98 -14.53 3.15
N ASP A 5 -7.67 -15.40 3.88
CA ASP A 5 -9.05 -15.17 4.28
C ASP A 5 -9.18 -13.99 5.26
N ARG A 6 -8.22 -13.83 6.17
CA ARG A 6 -8.18 -12.67 7.08
C ARG A 6 -8.02 -11.37 6.32
N ILE A 7 -7.13 -11.34 5.33
CA ILE A 7 -6.94 -10.15 4.49
C ILE A 7 -8.23 -9.84 3.74
N LYS A 8 -8.91 -10.85 3.20
CA LYS A 8 -10.18 -10.67 2.49
C LYS A 8 -11.28 -10.11 3.38
N ILE A 9 -11.29 -10.45 4.67
CA ILE A 9 -12.25 -9.91 5.63
C ILE A 9 -12.02 -8.40 5.84
N PHE A 10 -10.76 -7.98 5.95
CA PHE A 10 -10.43 -6.59 6.23
C PHE A 10 -10.49 -5.68 5.00
N LEU A 11 -9.97 -6.12 3.87
CA LEU A 11 -9.89 -5.28 2.68
C LEU A 11 -11.23 -4.86 2.07
N PRO A 12 -12.27 -5.71 2.01
CA PRO A 12 -13.58 -5.26 1.54
C PRO A 12 -14.23 -4.19 2.42
N GLN A 13 -13.92 -4.21 3.71
CA GLN A 13 -14.41 -3.20 4.64
C GLN A 13 -13.58 -1.91 4.56
N ALA A 14 -12.46 -1.95 3.88
CA ALA A 14 -11.51 -0.85 3.80
C ALA A 14 -11.88 0.21 2.76
N TRP A 15 -12.98 0.07 1.99
CA TRP A 15 -13.37 1.10 1.02
C TRP A 15 -13.49 2.48 1.66
N THR A 16 -14.05 2.56 2.87
CA THR A 16 -14.08 3.79 3.64
C THR A 16 -12.68 4.20 4.11
N LEU A 17 -11.86 3.22 4.48
CA LEU A 17 -10.46 3.43 4.89
C LEU A 17 -9.61 3.92 3.74
N GLU A 18 -9.88 3.48 2.51
CA GLU A 18 -9.15 3.91 1.32
C GLU A 18 -9.25 5.42 1.11
N TYR A 19 -10.41 6.01 1.35
CA TYR A 19 -10.57 7.46 1.32
C TYR A 19 -9.75 8.14 2.42
N GLU A 20 -9.71 7.53 3.60
CA GLU A 20 -8.91 8.05 4.70
C GLU A 20 -7.42 7.92 4.43
N ILE A 21 -6.99 6.80 3.83
CA ILE A 21 -5.62 6.60 3.39
C ILE A 21 -5.25 7.67 2.35
N ALA A 22 -6.12 7.95 1.40
CA ALA A 22 -5.91 8.99 0.42
C ALA A 22 -5.72 10.36 1.09
N GLY A 23 -6.56 10.66 2.08
CA GLY A 23 -6.47 11.92 2.82
C GLY A 23 -5.27 12.00 3.76
N SER A 24 -4.75 10.85 4.22
CA SER A 24 -3.63 10.80 5.16
C SER A 24 -2.24 10.88 4.51
N GLY A 25 -2.16 10.76 3.20
CA GLY A 25 -0.89 10.74 2.48
C GLY A 25 -0.28 9.35 2.30
N LEU A 26 -0.90 8.31 2.82
CA LEU A 26 -0.43 6.94 2.64
C LEU A 26 -0.85 6.33 1.29
N TYR A 27 -1.67 7.03 0.53
CA TYR A 27 -2.18 6.52 -0.75
C TYR A 27 -1.05 6.21 -1.74
N ARG A 28 0.06 6.95 -1.69
CA ARG A 28 1.20 6.68 -2.58
C ARG A 28 1.87 5.36 -2.23
N LEU A 29 1.98 5.03 -0.95
CA LEU A 29 2.52 3.74 -0.52
C LEU A 29 1.62 2.61 -0.98
N LEU A 30 0.32 2.78 -0.84
CA LEU A 30 -0.64 1.77 -1.31
C LEU A 30 -0.60 1.63 -2.83
N ALA A 31 -0.55 2.74 -3.56
CA ALA A 31 -0.42 2.71 -5.02
C ALA A 31 0.85 1.98 -5.45
N THR A 32 1.96 2.20 -4.75
CA THR A 32 3.23 1.53 -5.02
C THR A 32 3.11 0.02 -4.75
N ALA A 33 2.46 -0.36 -3.65
CA ALA A 33 2.22 -1.77 -3.32
C ALA A 33 1.36 -2.46 -4.38
N ILE A 34 0.34 -1.78 -4.90
CA ILE A 34 -0.49 -2.31 -5.99
C ILE A 34 0.35 -2.52 -7.26
N LYS A 35 1.18 -1.55 -7.63
CA LYS A 35 2.07 -1.68 -8.78
C LYS A 35 3.04 -2.84 -8.63
N ALA A 36 3.58 -3.05 -7.43
CA ALA A 36 4.45 -4.18 -7.14
C ALA A 36 3.72 -5.51 -7.31
N ALA A 37 2.52 -5.61 -6.79
CA ALA A 37 1.70 -6.80 -6.94
C ALA A 37 1.32 -7.06 -8.40
N GLN A 38 1.03 -6.01 -9.17
CA GLN A 38 0.77 -6.13 -10.61
C GLN A 38 1.98 -6.67 -11.35
N LYS A 39 3.16 -6.22 -10.98
CA LYS A 39 4.41 -6.62 -11.62
C LYS A 39 4.70 -8.10 -11.40
N GLU A 40 4.34 -8.67 -10.27
CA GLU A 40 4.48 -10.11 -10.04
C GLU A 40 3.61 -10.95 -10.97
N VAL A 41 2.48 -10.41 -11.41
CA VAL A 41 1.59 -11.09 -12.35
C VAL A 41 2.02 -10.89 -13.79
N THR A 42 2.40 -9.67 -14.17
CA THR A 42 2.74 -9.32 -15.56
C THR A 42 4.16 -9.69 -15.94
N ASP A 43 5.05 -9.78 -14.97
CA ASP A 43 6.45 -10.10 -15.18
C ASP A 43 6.96 -10.99 -14.03
N PRO A 44 6.48 -12.25 -13.97
CA PRO A 44 6.78 -13.15 -12.85
C PRO A 44 8.25 -13.56 -12.77
N GLU A 45 9.01 -13.39 -13.84
CA GLU A 45 10.44 -13.74 -13.86
C GLU A 45 11.31 -12.62 -13.27
N GLN A 46 10.79 -11.40 -13.19
CA GLN A 46 11.53 -10.30 -12.60
C GLN A 46 11.48 -10.39 -11.08
N GLU A 47 12.65 -10.47 -10.46
CA GLU A 47 12.74 -10.44 -9.01
C GLU A 47 12.39 -9.04 -8.50
N MET A 48 11.57 -8.98 -7.45
CA MET A 48 11.22 -7.72 -6.82
C MET A 48 12.34 -7.31 -5.87
N THR A 49 13.22 -6.44 -6.36
CA THR A 49 14.33 -5.89 -5.58
C THR A 49 13.97 -4.52 -5.03
N ASP A 50 14.80 -4.02 -4.11
CA ASP A 50 14.64 -2.65 -3.59
C ASP A 50 14.70 -1.62 -4.71
N GLU A 51 15.56 -1.84 -5.72
CA GLU A 51 15.68 -0.94 -6.86
C GLU A 51 14.38 -0.88 -7.68
N VAL A 52 13.74 -2.02 -7.90
CA VAL A 52 12.46 -2.07 -8.60
C VAL A 52 11.38 -1.32 -7.81
N LEU A 53 11.34 -1.52 -6.49
CA LEU A 53 10.39 -0.80 -5.63
C LEU A 53 10.62 0.71 -5.65
N LYS A 54 11.87 1.15 -5.65
CA LYS A 54 12.21 2.58 -5.76
C LYS A 54 11.74 3.16 -7.09
N ASP A 55 11.91 2.42 -8.17
CA ASP A 55 11.43 2.84 -9.49
C ASP A 55 9.91 2.97 -9.52
N LEU A 56 9.20 2.01 -8.94
CA LEU A 56 7.74 2.06 -8.84
C LEU A 56 7.28 3.24 -7.99
N TRP A 57 7.96 3.49 -6.88
CA TRP A 57 7.69 4.66 -6.05
C TRP A 57 7.87 5.96 -6.83
N SER A 58 8.93 6.05 -7.64
CA SER A 58 9.19 7.23 -8.48
C SER A 58 8.08 7.44 -9.51
N GLU A 59 7.56 6.37 -10.11
CA GLU A 59 6.41 6.46 -11.02
C GLU A 59 5.19 7.00 -10.32
N VAL A 60 4.89 6.51 -9.12
CA VAL A 60 3.76 6.96 -8.32
C VAL A 60 3.90 8.45 -7.96
N LYS A 61 5.10 8.90 -7.60
CA LYS A 61 5.34 10.31 -7.29
C LYS A 61 5.20 11.22 -8.51
N THR A 62 5.47 10.70 -9.69
CA THR A 62 5.25 11.44 -10.93
C THR A 62 3.76 11.63 -11.17
N ASP A 63 2.96 10.60 -10.95
CA ASP A 63 1.51 10.65 -11.12
C ASP A 63 0.82 11.47 -10.01
N TYR A 64 1.35 11.40 -8.79
CA TYR A 64 0.80 12.05 -7.60
C TYR A 64 1.90 12.81 -6.86
N PRO A 65 2.28 14.01 -7.34
CA PRO A 65 3.39 14.77 -6.74
C PRO A 65 3.07 15.27 -5.33
N ASP A 66 4.12 15.73 -4.64
CA ASP A 66 3.99 16.27 -3.29
C ASP A 66 2.97 17.42 -3.26
N GLY A 67 2.12 17.42 -2.24
CA GLY A 67 1.05 18.40 -2.11
C GLY A 67 -0.23 18.05 -2.86
N HIS A 68 -0.20 17.04 -3.74
CA HIS A 68 -1.39 16.57 -4.41
C HIS A 68 -2.22 15.70 -3.47
N THR A 69 -3.49 16.01 -3.32
CA THR A 69 -4.46 15.16 -2.64
C THR A 69 -5.36 14.56 -3.70
N PRO A 70 -5.43 13.23 -3.81
CA PRO A 70 -6.22 12.62 -4.87
C PRO A 70 -7.69 12.95 -4.71
N THR A 71 -8.34 13.18 -5.83
CA THR A 71 -9.79 13.30 -5.87
C THR A 71 -10.40 11.93 -5.57
N ARG A 72 -11.70 11.93 -5.30
CA ARG A 72 -12.44 10.69 -5.08
C ARG A 72 -12.31 9.74 -6.27
N GLU A 73 -12.38 10.29 -7.48
CA GLU A 73 -12.25 9.52 -8.71
C GLU A 73 -10.85 8.94 -8.89
N GLU A 74 -9.81 9.72 -8.58
CA GLU A 74 -8.43 9.25 -8.64
C GLU A 74 -8.19 8.14 -7.61
N ALA A 75 -8.67 8.30 -6.39
CA ALA A 75 -8.58 7.27 -5.35
C ALA A 75 -9.28 5.99 -5.81
N TYR A 76 -10.45 6.10 -6.41
CA TYR A 76 -11.17 4.95 -6.95
C TYR A 76 -10.32 4.19 -7.97
N ARG A 77 -9.69 4.91 -8.89
CA ARG A 77 -8.83 4.29 -9.93
C ARG A 77 -7.61 3.59 -9.34
N ILE A 78 -7.04 4.14 -8.28
CA ILE A 78 -5.91 3.51 -7.60
C ILE A 78 -6.31 2.13 -7.07
N PHE A 79 -7.48 2.01 -6.48
CA PHE A 79 -7.95 0.79 -5.82
C PHE A 79 -8.70 -0.16 -6.73
N GLU A 80 -9.07 0.26 -7.93
CA GLU A 80 -9.83 -0.55 -8.88
C GLU A 80 -9.24 -1.95 -9.11
N PRO A 81 -7.91 -2.11 -9.31
CA PRO A 81 -7.33 -3.44 -9.51
C PRO A 81 -7.56 -4.40 -8.34
N LEU A 82 -7.58 -3.89 -7.11
CA LEU A 82 -7.90 -4.70 -5.93
C LEU A 82 -9.37 -5.10 -5.91
N ASN A 83 -10.24 -4.16 -6.24
CA ASN A 83 -11.68 -4.39 -6.24
C ASN A 83 -12.09 -5.38 -7.34
N GLU A 84 -11.47 -5.30 -8.49
CA GLU A 84 -11.74 -6.20 -9.61
C GLU A 84 -11.10 -7.57 -9.45
N GLY A 85 -10.17 -7.72 -8.52
CA GLY A 85 -9.47 -8.97 -8.29
C GLY A 85 -8.38 -9.27 -9.31
N THR A 86 -8.00 -8.29 -10.14
CA THR A 86 -6.89 -8.45 -11.10
C THR A 86 -5.53 -8.42 -10.43
N VAL A 87 -5.48 -7.92 -9.21
CA VAL A 87 -4.28 -7.86 -8.38
C VAL A 87 -4.56 -8.56 -7.06
N SER A 88 -3.62 -9.37 -6.60
CA SER A 88 -3.75 -10.08 -5.33
C SER A 88 -3.79 -9.10 -4.15
N LYS A 89 -4.85 -9.19 -3.37
CA LYS A 89 -4.99 -8.42 -2.14
C LYS A 89 -3.94 -8.83 -1.12
N ALA A 90 -3.65 -10.13 -1.03
CA ALA A 90 -2.66 -10.67 -0.08
C ALA A 90 -1.26 -10.16 -0.41
N ILE A 91 -0.86 -10.19 -1.68
CA ILE A 91 0.46 -9.73 -2.11
C ILE A 91 0.58 -8.22 -1.91
N THR A 92 -0.45 -7.47 -2.27
CA THR A 92 -0.48 -6.01 -2.05
C THR A 92 -0.31 -5.68 -0.56
N ALA A 93 -1.02 -6.41 0.30
CA ALA A 93 -0.92 -6.21 1.74
C ALA A 93 0.47 -6.50 2.29
N GLN A 94 1.16 -7.51 1.75
CA GLN A 94 2.53 -7.83 2.14
C GLN A 94 3.49 -6.70 1.79
N TYR A 95 3.40 -6.14 0.59
CA TYR A 95 4.24 -5.00 0.20
C TYR A 95 3.95 -3.78 1.06
N LEU A 96 2.67 -3.46 1.25
CA LEU A 96 2.28 -2.32 2.08
C LEU A 96 2.79 -2.49 3.52
N ALA A 97 2.64 -3.67 4.10
CA ALA A 97 3.14 -3.96 5.44
C ALA A 97 4.65 -3.77 5.53
N GLY A 98 5.40 -4.25 4.54
CA GLY A 98 6.84 -4.08 4.49
C GLY A 98 7.27 -2.62 4.45
N MET A 99 6.53 -1.79 3.70
CA MET A 99 6.77 -0.35 3.66
C MET A 99 6.44 0.32 4.98
N LEU A 100 5.29 0.00 5.56
CA LEU A 100 4.82 0.63 6.80
C LEU A 100 5.66 0.25 8.02
N THR A 101 6.24 -0.95 8.03
CA THR A 101 7.13 -1.40 9.11
C THR A 101 8.56 -0.92 8.93
N GLY A 102 8.89 -0.34 7.78
CA GLY A 102 10.23 0.15 7.49
C GLY A 102 11.18 -0.90 6.92
N ASP A 103 10.66 -2.05 6.52
CA ASP A 103 11.46 -3.13 5.94
C ASP A 103 11.72 -2.94 4.44
N LEU A 104 10.85 -2.19 3.76
CA LEU A 104 10.95 -1.96 2.32
C LEU A 104 11.03 -0.46 1.99
N PRO A 105 11.66 -0.11 0.82
CA PRO A 105 11.59 1.26 0.32
C PRO A 105 10.14 1.65 0.02
N PRO A 106 9.78 2.92 0.06
CA PRO A 106 10.65 4.08 0.25
C PRO A 106 10.94 4.44 1.72
N VAL A 107 10.44 3.66 2.66
CA VAL A 107 10.65 3.94 4.10
C VAL A 107 12.00 3.41 4.58
N SER A 108 12.39 2.20 4.16
CA SER A 108 13.67 1.59 4.58
C SER A 108 14.89 2.39 4.14
N ASP A 109 14.81 3.11 3.01
CA ASP A 109 15.92 3.90 2.49
C ASP A 109 15.91 5.36 2.95
N GLY A 110 14.95 5.72 3.79
CA GLY A 110 14.85 7.07 4.34
C GLY A 110 14.19 8.11 3.42
N THR A 111 13.71 7.71 2.25
CA THR A 111 12.99 8.63 1.34
C THR A 111 11.74 9.18 2.02
N ILE A 112 11.04 8.34 2.76
CA ILE A 112 9.96 8.75 3.65
C ILE A 112 10.42 8.47 5.08
N ASP A 113 10.24 9.46 5.96
CA ASP A 113 10.60 9.32 7.36
C ASP A 113 9.68 8.31 8.05
N LYS A 114 10.27 7.30 8.67
CA LYS A 114 9.56 6.26 9.40
C LYS A 114 8.68 6.84 10.53
N ASN A 115 9.14 7.91 11.15
CA ASN A 115 8.38 8.56 12.22
C ASN A 115 7.14 9.26 11.68
N ASP A 116 7.20 9.84 10.47
CA ASP A 116 6.05 10.46 9.83
C ASP A 116 4.98 9.42 9.53
N VAL A 117 5.37 8.26 9.00
CA VAL A 117 4.45 7.15 8.74
C VAL A 117 3.83 6.67 10.04
N ARG A 118 4.65 6.47 11.08
CA ARG A 118 4.17 6.04 12.39
C ARG A 118 3.18 7.03 12.98
N HIS A 119 3.46 8.33 12.87
CA HIS A 119 2.58 9.37 13.39
C HIS A 119 1.21 9.33 12.74
N ILE A 120 1.17 9.21 11.41
CA ILE A 120 -0.10 9.12 10.66
C ILE A 120 -0.91 7.89 11.11
N VAL A 121 -0.24 6.74 11.21
CA VAL A 121 -0.90 5.49 11.60
C VAL A 121 -1.41 5.55 13.04
N GLU A 122 -0.63 6.15 13.95
CA GLU A 122 -1.02 6.22 15.38
C GLU A 122 -2.12 7.24 15.64
N THR A 123 -2.22 8.28 14.82
CA THR A 123 -3.26 9.32 15.01
C THR A 123 -4.59 8.95 14.38
N ASP A 124 -4.62 7.96 13.50
CA ASP A 124 -5.84 7.45 12.88
C ASP A 124 -6.12 6.03 13.35
N GLU A 125 -7.13 5.86 14.19
CA GLU A 125 -7.47 4.56 14.74
C GLU A 125 -7.80 3.50 13.70
N LYS A 126 -8.44 3.90 12.60
CA LYS A 126 -8.80 2.98 11.52
C LYS A 126 -7.58 2.51 10.76
N LEU A 127 -6.64 3.41 10.48
CA LEU A 127 -5.37 3.05 9.86
C LEU A 127 -4.55 2.16 10.77
N LYS A 128 -4.51 2.49 12.06
CA LYS A 128 -3.83 1.66 13.05
C LYS A 128 -4.40 0.25 13.07
N TYR A 129 -5.71 0.12 13.06
CA TYR A 129 -6.38 -1.17 13.04
C TYR A 129 -6.04 -1.97 11.78
N LEU A 130 -6.02 -1.31 10.62
CA LEU A 130 -5.64 -1.94 9.35
C LEU A 130 -4.20 -2.43 9.38
N VAL A 131 -3.28 -1.62 9.86
CA VAL A 131 -1.85 -1.99 9.95
C VAL A 131 -1.66 -3.16 10.91
N GLU A 132 -2.32 -3.16 12.05
CA GLU A 132 -2.27 -4.26 13.00
C GLU A 132 -2.79 -5.57 12.38
N ALA A 133 -3.89 -5.49 11.64
CA ALA A 133 -4.46 -6.63 10.94
C ALA A 133 -3.48 -7.18 9.89
N ILE A 134 -2.87 -6.30 9.09
CA ILE A 134 -1.90 -6.67 8.08
C ILE A 134 -0.67 -7.32 8.70
N LYS A 135 -0.12 -6.72 9.76
CA LYS A 135 1.01 -7.29 10.50
C LYS A 135 0.70 -8.68 11.04
N HIS A 136 -0.47 -8.83 11.61
CA HIS A 136 -0.89 -10.12 12.19
C HIS A 136 -0.98 -11.21 11.13
N VAL A 137 -1.39 -10.85 9.93
CA VAL A 137 -1.52 -11.79 8.81
C VAL A 137 -0.15 -12.12 8.19
N THR A 138 0.77 -11.16 8.16
CA THR A 138 2.08 -11.35 7.54
C THR A 138 3.14 -11.91 8.48
N GLU A 139 2.89 -11.89 9.76
CA GLU A 139 3.72 -12.58 10.74
C GLU A 139 3.44 -14.10 10.67
#